data_a8d047eefa6f27357b02d6d4e0a960ca
#
_entry.id   a8d047eefa6f27357b02d6d4e0a960ca
#
_cell.length_a   1.000
_cell.length_b   1.000
_cell.length_c   1.000
_cell.angle_alpha   90.00
_cell.angle_beta   90.00
_cell.angle_gamma   90.00
#
_symmetry.space_group_name_H-M   'P 1'
#
loop_
_entity.id
_entity.type
_entity.pdbx_description
1 polymer ?
#
loop_
_entity_poly.entity_id
_entity_poly.type
_entity_poly.pdbx_seq_one_letter_code
_entity_poly.pdbx_strand_id
1 'polypeptide(L)' 'MKRFLVIKDYRNNFTPDVVGQFDNWEDADTFATLCKKSNQHGLLYWVFEMSERTK' A
#
# COMPACT_ATOMS: atom_id res chain seq x y z
N MET A 1 4.54 -7.82 15.87
CA MET A 1 5.04 -7.79 14.51
C MET A 1 4.42 -6.68 13.74
N LYS A 2 5.21 -6.05 12.89
CA LYS A 2 4.71 -4.98 12.06
C LYS A 2 4.47 -5.47 10.65
N ARG A 3 3.43 -4.98 10.05
CA ARG A 3 3.14 -5.27 8.66
C ARG A 3 2.93 -3.98 7.92
N PHE A 4 3.38 -3.98 6.68
CA PHE A 4 3.25 -2.80 5.83
C PHE A 4 2.38 -3.17 4.64
N LEU A 5 1.29 -2.45 4.49
CA LEU A 5 0.34 -2.71 3.42
C LEU A 5 0.47 -1.64 2.37
N VAL A 6 0.48 -2.05 1.13
CA VAL A 6 0.42 -1.09 0.03
C VAL A 6 -1.04 -0.99 -0.38
N ILE A 7 -1.57 0.21 -0.31
CA ILE A 7 -2.98 0.45 -0.56
C ILE A 7 -3.13 1.25 -1.83
N LYS A 8 -4.03 0.78 -2.66
CA LYS A 8 -4.38 1.46 -3.90
C LYS A 8 -5.71 2.17 -3.69
N ASP A 9 -5.70 3.47 -3.83
CA ASP A 9 -6.89 4.27 -3.63
C ASP A 9 -7.44 4.72 -4.99
N TYR A 10 -8.73 4.63 -5.14
CA TYR A 10 -9.39 5.02 -6.37
C TYR A 10 -10.03 6.39 -6.19
N ARG A 11 -10.00 7.18 -7.25
CA ARG A 11 -10.56 8.52 -7.18
C ARG A 11 -12.09 8.55 -7.22
N ASN A 12 -12.69 7.46 -7.59
CA ASN A 12 -14.13 7.41 -7.84
C ASN A 12 -14.93 6.82 -6.71
N ASN A 13 -14.57 7.12 -5.48
CA ASN A 13 -15.34 6.67 -4.31
C ASN A 13 -15.38 5.16 -4.14
N PHE A 14 -14.49 4.44 -4.79
CA PHE A 14 -14.39 3.01 -4.57
C PHE A 14 -13.61 2.75 -3.29
N THR A 15 -13.89 1.60 -2.70
CA THR A 15 -13.16 1.18 -1.51
C THR A 15 -11.70 0.95 -1.86
N PRO A 16 -10.77 1.46 -1.06
CA PRO A 16 -9.36 1.19 -1.31
C PRO A 16 -9.04 -0.29 -1.21
N ASP A 17 -8.10 -0.74 -2.02
CA ASP A 17 -7.69 -2.13 -2.06
C ASP A 17 -6.29 -2.29 -1.50
N VAL A 18 -6.06 -3.38 -0.78
CA VAL A 18 -4.73 -3.77 -0.38
C VAL A 18 -4.14 -4.58 -1.52
N VAL A 19 -3.10 -4.06 -2.14
CA VAL A 19 -2.50 -4.71 -3.30
C VAL A 19 -1.18 -5.40 -2.96
N GLY A 20 -0.66 -5.18 -1.75
CA GLY A 20 0.56 -5.84 -1.33
C GLY A 20 0.69 -5.82 0.16
N GLN A 21 1.43 -6.77 0.70
CA GLN A 21 1.67 -6.88 2.13
C GLN A 21 3.11 -7.31 2.33
N PHE A 22 3.84 -6.58 3.18
CA PHE A 22 5.26 -6.79 3.36
C PHE A 22 5.63 -6.74 4.83
N ASP A 23 6.75 -7.34 5.17
CA ASP A 23 7.23 -7.38 6.54
C ASP A 23 8.09 -6.18 6.88
N ASN A 24 8.57 -5.45 5.88
CA ASN A 24 9.36 -4.26 6.14
C ASN A 24 8.93 -3.14 5.22
N TRP A 25 9.23 -1.93 5.67
CA TRP A 25 8.77 -0.73 4.98
C TRP A 25 9.44 -0.56 3.61
N GLU A 26 10.71 -0.90 3.53
CA GLU A 26 11.45 -0.72 2.29
C GLU A 26 10.84 -1.49 1.14
N ASP A 27 10.46 -2.73 1.40
CA ASP A 27 9.84 -3.55 0.36
C ASP A 27 8.50 -2.98 -0.06
N ALA A 28 7.72 -2.54 0.92
CA ALA A 28 6.42 -1.97 0.63
C ALA A 28 6.56 -0.70 -0.20
N ASP A 29 7.52 0.15 0.17
CA ASP A 29 7.74 1.40 -0.54
C ASP A 29 8.21 1.13 -1.98
N THR A 30 9.09 0.17 -2.15
CA THR A 30 9.55 -0.21 -3.48
C THR A 30 8.39 -0.66 -4.35
N PHE A 31 7.54 -1.50 -3.78
CA PHE A 31 6.39 -1.99 -4.51
C PHE A 31 5.44 -0.86 -4.89
N ALA A 32 5.18 0.04 -3.94
CA ALA A 32 4.30 1.17 -4.20
C ALA A 32 4.87 2.07 -5.30
N THR A 33 6.19 2.27 -5.28
CA THR A 33 6.85 3.08 -6.29
C THR A 33 6.71 2.45 -7.67
N LEU A 34 6.89 1.14 -7.76
CA LEU A 34 6.73 0.44 -9.02
C LEU A 34 5.30 0.55 -9.54
N CYS A 35 4.33 0.45 -8.65
CA CYS A 35 2.93 0.61 -9.04
C CYS A 35 2.66 2.00 -9.56
N LYS A 36 3.22 3.01 -8.92
CA LYS A 36 3.03 4.39 -9.37
C LYS A 36 3.61 4.60 -10.74
N LYS A 37 4.76 4.00 -11.02
CA LYS A 37 5.39 4.14 -12.32
C LYS A 37 4.62 3.45 -13.42
N SER A 38 4.01 2.32 -13.10
CA SER A 38 3.28 1.54 -14.09
C SER A 38 1.90 2.12 -14.38
N ASN A 39 1.36 2.86 -13.44
CA ASN A 39 -0.03 3.28 -13.51
C ASN A 39 -0.12 4.78 -13.67
N GLN A 40 -0.62 5.22 -14.81
CA GLN A 40 -0.66 6.63 -15.13
C GLN A 40 -2.05 7.23 -15.03
N HIS A 41 -2.95 6.56 -14.36
CA HIS A 41 -4.33 6.99 -14.34
C HIS A 41 -4.73 7.77 -13.10
N GLY A 42 -3.75 8.33 -12.42
CA GLY A 42 -4.05 9.16 -11.26
C GLY A 42 -4.47 8.40 -10.04
N LEU A 43 -4.21 7.11 -10.01
CA LEU A 43 -4.47 6.33 -8.83
C LEU A 43 -3.41 6.63 -7.78
N LEU A 44 -3.81 6.56 -6.53
CA LEU A 44 -2.91 6.84 -5.43
C LEU A 44 -2.50 5.54 -4.75
N TYR A 45 -1.23 5.46 -4.45
CA TYR A 45 -0.69 4.32 -3.71
C TYR A 45 0.01 4.85 -2.48
N TRP A 46 -0.20 4.20 -1.35
CA TRP A 46 0.56 4.55 -0.17
C TRP A 46 0.84 3.33 0.68
N VAL A 47 1.78 3.48 1.60
CA VAL A 47 2.15 2.42 2.51
C VAL A 47 1.50 2.70 3.85
N PHE A 48 0.80 1.71 4.37
CA PHE A 48 0.15 1.82 5.66
C PHE A 48 0.82 0.85 6.62
N GLU A 49 1.28 1.36 7.74
CA GLU A 49 1.89 0.52 8.77
C GLU A 49 0.82 0.01 9.71
N MET A 50 0.75 -1.30 9.85
CA MET A 50 -0.18 -1.91 10.75
C MET A 50 0.58 -2.65 11.84
N SER A 51 0.42 -2.21 13.07
CA SER A 51 1.03 -2.85 14.21
C SER A 51 0.07 -3.84 14.81
N GLU A 52 0.56 -5.04 15.01
CA GLU A 52 -0.24 -6.05 15.64
C GLU A 52 -0.22 -5.84 17.14
N ARG A 53 -1.37 -5.73 17.71
CA ARG A 53 -1.46 -5.60 19.16
C ARG A 53 -1.85 -6.90 19.76
N THR A 54 -1.03 -7.33 20.67
CA THR A 54 -1.36 -8.53 21.45
C THR A 54 -1.91 -8.08 22.79
N LYS A 55 -2.97 -8.64 23.12
CA LYS A 55 -3.55 -8.30 24.40
C LYS A 55 -3.50 -9.45 25.33
#